data_49e8f4e60eef3ea79fe6f358c927c890
#
_entry.id   49e8f4e60eef3ea79fe6f358c927c890
#
_cell.length_a   1.000
_cell.length_b   1.000
_cell.length_c   1.000
_cell.angle_alpha   90.00
_cell.angle_beta   90.00
_cell.angle_gamma   90.00
#
_symmetry.space_group_name_H-M   'P 1'
#
loop_
_entity.id
_entity.type
_entity.pdbx_description
1 polymer ?
#
loop_
_entity_poly.entity_id
_entity_poly.type
_entity_poly.pdbx_seq_one_letter_code
_entity_poly.pdbx_strand_id
1 'polypeptide(L)'
;VDHGKTTTTAAITKVLAARGGAEFMDYASIDKAPEERERGITINTAHVEYETETRHYAHVDCPGHADYVKNMITGAAQMDGAILVVSAADGPMPQTREHILLARQVGVPAMVVFLNKVDMVDDEELLELVEMEVRELLSSYEFPGDDIPVVAGSALRALEGDPAYEAKILELMAAVDEYIPVPERATDKPFLMPVEDVFTITGRGTVATGRVERGQLRTSEEVEIIGLTEERAKTVVTGIEMF
;
A
#
# COMPACT_ATOMS: atom_id res chain seq x y z
N VAL A 1 -5.10 14.25 -1.95
CA VAL A 1 -4.86 14.71 -0.57
C VAL A 1 -6.17 14.62 0.18
N ASP A 2 -6.16 14.37 1.49
CA ASP A 2 -7.32 14.38 2.39
C ASP A 2 -8.41 13.29 2.15
N HIS A 3 -8.17 12.29 1.30
CA HIS A 3 -9.10 11.16 1.13
C HIS A 3 -9.01 10.12 2.27
N GLY A 4 -8.03 10.25 3.19
CA GLY A 4 -7.87 9.42 4.38
C GLY A 4 -7.10 8.11 4.15
N LYS A 5 -6.07 8.09 3.28
CA LYS A 5 -5.24 6.90 3.03
C LYS A 5 -4.57 6.38 4.30
N THR A 6 -3.77 7.21 4.97
CA THR A 6 -3.10 6.84 6.21
C THR A 6 -4.08 6.49 7.33
N THR A 7 -5.23 7.18 7.38
CA THR A 7 -6.33 6.84 8.31
C THR A 7 -6.89 5.44 8.01
N THR A 8 -7.03 5.08 6.72
CA THR A 8 -7.47 3.75 6.30
C THR A 8 -6.44 2.68 6.69
N THR A 9 -5.15 2.94 6.48
CA THR A 9 -4.07 2.06 6.92
C THR A 9 -4.10 1.82 8.43
N ALA A 10 -4.26 2.89 9.23
CA ALA A 10 -4.40 2.78 10.68
C ALA A 10 -5.67 2.00 11.09
N ALA A 11 -6.80 2.20 10.39
CA ALA A 11 -8.04 1.45 10.65
C ALA A 11 -7.88 -0.04 10.35
N ILE A 12 -7.21 -0.40 9.25
CA ILE A 12 -6.91 -1.79 8.90
C ILE A 12 -6.09 -2.46 10.02
N THR A 13 -4.99 -1.82 10.44
CA THR A 13 -4.14 -2.39 11.50
C THR A 13 -4.90 -2.53 12.82
N LYS A 14 -5.74 -1.57 13.20
CA LYS A 14 -6.54 -1.65 14.42
C LYS A 14 -7.53 -2.81 14.39
N VAL A 15 -8.30 -2.92 13.31
CA VAL A 15 -9.35 -3.94 13.18
C VAL A 15 -8.74 -5.34 13.11
N LEU A 16 -7.62 -5.51 12.40
CA LEU A 16 -6.91 -6.79 12.33
C LEU A 16 -6.16 -7.11 13.63
N ALA A 17 -5.61 -6.13 14.34
CA ALA A 17 -4.98 -6.34 15.65
C ALA A 17 -5.95 -6.91 16.68
N ALA A 18 -7.22 -6.48 16.68
CA ALA A 18 -8.27 -7.05 17.54
C ALA A 18 -8.54 -8.54 17.27
N ARG A 19 -8.10 -9.05 16.10
CA ARG A 19 -8.20 -10.46 15.68
C ARG A 19 -6.88 -11.20 15.72
N GLY A 20 -5.80 -10.55 16.18
CA GLY A 20 -4.46 -11.13 16.25
C GLY A 20 -3.69 -11.14 14.93
N GLY A 21 -4.19 -10.47 13.88
CA GLY A 21 -3.57 -10.42 12.56
C GLY A 21 -2.67 -9.19 12.30
N ALA A 22 -2.47 -8.33 13.29
CA ALA A 22 -1.61 -7.16 13.16
C ALA A 22 -1.10 -6.65 14.50
N GLU A 23 -0.06 -5.82 14.47
CA GLU A 23 0.23 -4.86 15.52
C GLU A 23 -0.45 -3.54 15.18
N PHE A 24 -1.22 -2.98 16.13
CA PHE A 24 -1.89 -1.71 15.88
C PHE A 24 -0.88 -0.58 15.72
N MET A 25 -0.98 0.12 14.61
CA MET A 25 -0.21 1.34 14.33
C MET A 25 -1.17 2.52 14.23
N ASP A 26 -1.02 3.48 15.14
CA ASP A 26 -1.76 4.73 15.06
C ASP A 26 -1.21 5.63 13.94
N TYR A 27 -1.98 6.65 13.58
CA TYR A 27 -1.62 7.62 12.54
C TYR A 27 -0.21 8.21 12.74
N ALA A 28 0.13 8.57 13.99
CA ALA A 28 1.41 9.17 14.32
C ALA A 28 2.60 8.18 14.25
N SER A 29 2.32 6.89 14.30
CA SER A 29 3.31 5.83 14.14
C SER A 29 3.56 5.49 12.66
N ILE A 30 2.58 5.75 11.79
CA ILE A 30 2.71 5.59 10.34
C ILE A 30 3.44 6.82 9.77
N ASP A 31 2.92 8.02 10.00
CA ASP A 31 3.56 9.29 9.59
C ASP A 31 4.59 9.73 10.64
N LYS A 32 5.83 9.26 10.48
CA LYS A 32 6.90 9.42 11.50
C LYS A 32 7.61 10.76 11.47
N ALA A 33 7.72 11.40 10.28
CA ALA A 33 8.46 12.63 10.13
C ALA A 33 7.74 13.81 10.82
N PRO A 34 8.47 14.70 11.52
CA PRO A 34 7.86 15.88 12.15
C PRO A 34 7.06 16.74 11.17
N GLU A 35 7.55 16.87 9.94
CA GLU A 35 6.91 17.63 8.86
C GLU A 35 5.60 17.01 8.38
N GLU A 36 5.52 15.67 8.37
CA GLU A 36 4.28 14.92 8.05
C GLU A 36 3.19 15.20 9.08
N ARG A 37 3.57 15.18 10.36
CA ARG A 37 2.65 15.45 11.48
C ARG A 37 2.19 16.91 11.53
N GLU A 38 3.09 17.84 11.24
CA GLU A 38 2.77 19.28 11.25
C GLU A 38 1.83 19.66 10.11
N ARG A 39 2.03 19.08 8.94
CA ARG A 39 1.24 19.36 7.74
C ARG A 39 0.02 18.45 7.58
N GLY A 40 -0.05 17.34 8.32
CA GLY A 40 -1.12 16.33 8.18
C GLY A 40 -1.11 15.62 6.82
N ILE A 41 0.07 15.48 6.20
CA ILE A 41 0.24 14.84 4.89
C ILE A 41 1.37 13.81 4.95
N THR A 42 1.20 12.68 4.26
CA THR A 42 2.25 11.69 4.09
C THR A 42 3.26 12.17 3.04
N ILE A 43 4.53 12.21 3.40
CA ILE A 43 5.65 12.62 2.53
C ILE A 43 6.44 11.41 2.06
N ASN A 44 6.79 10.52 2.99
CA ASN A 44 7.53 9.30 2.73
C ASN A 44 6.59 8.10 2.67
N THR A 45 6.99 7.06 1.96
CA THR A 45 6.28 5.78 2.02
C THR A 45 6.45 5.14 3.39
N ALA A 46 5.36 4.69 3.99
CA ALA A 46 5.40 3.91 5.22
C ALA A 46 5.06 2.45 4.93
N HIS A 47 5.82 1.54 5.55
CA HIS A 47 5.59 0.10 5.43
C HIS A 47 4.91 -0.40 6.69
N VAL A 48 3.84 -1.14 6.51
CA VAL A 48 3.01 -1.71 7.57
C VAL A 48 2.73 -3.16 7.24
N GLU A 49 2.82 -4.02 8.24
CA GLU A 49 2.63 -5.47 8.10
C GLU A 49 1.36 -5.91 8.81
N TYR A 50 0.57 -6.76 8.17
CA TYR A 50 -0.60 -7.37 8.75
C TYR A 50 -1.01 -8.65 8.03
N GLU A 51 -1.86 -9.44 8.68
CA GLU A 51 -2.37 -10.70 8.18
C GLU A 51 -3.90 -10.74 8.22
N THR A 52 -4.47 -11.37 7.19
CA THR A 52 -5.84 -11.89 7.22
C THR A 52 -5.80 -13.39 7.55
N GLU A 53 -6.94 -14.07 7.56
CA GLU A 53 -6.96 -15.53 7.73
C GLU A 53 -6.29 -16.28 6.59
N THR A 54 -6.16 -15.65 5.41
CA THR A 54 -5.70 -16.29 4.18
C THR A 54 -4.37 -15.77 3.67
N ARG A 55 -3.97 -14.56 4.02
CA ARG A 55 -2.80 -13.88 3.46
C ARG A 55 -2.05 -13.02 4.46
N HIS A 56 -0.76 -12.91 4.21
CA HIS A 56 0.15 -11.94 4.81
C HIS A 56 0.39 -10.79 3.84
N TYR A 57 0.36 -9.56 4.35
CA TYR A 57 0.50 -8.33 3.56
C TYR A 57 1.64 -7.47 4.05
N ALA A 58 2.50 -7.06 3.12
CA ALA A 58 3.36 -5.90 3.26
C ALA A 58 2.64 -4.71 2.62
N HIS A 59 2.06 -3.86 3.42
CA HIS A 59 1.30 -2.69 2.99
C HIS A 59 2.20 -1.47 2.89
N VAL A 60 2.11 -0.76 1.78
CA VAL A 60 2.85 0.49 1.56
C VAL A 60 1.86 1.64 1.55
N ASP A 61 1.90 2.50 2.57
CA ASP A 61 1.15 3.75 2.57
C ASP A 61 1.91 4.79 1.74
N CYS A 62 1.30 5.23 0.65
CA CYS A 62 1.92 6.12 -0.32
C CYS A 62 1.47 7.57 -0.14
N PRO A 63 2.39 8.55 -0.29
CA PRO A 63 2.02 9.96 -0.30
C PRO A 63 1.02 10.26 -1.41
N GLY A 64 0.09 11.17 -1.14
CA GLY A 64 -0.95 11.55 -2.09
C GLY A 64 -0.75 12.91 -2.74
N HIS A 65 0.25 13.68 -2.34
CA HIS A 65 0.49 15.02 -2.83
C HIS A 65 1.40 15.01 -4.07
N ALA A 66 1.09 15.85 -5.05
CA ALA A 66 1.83 15.95 -6.31
C ALA A 66 3.33 16.19 -6.15
N ASP A 67 3.75 16.91 -5.12
CA ASP A 67 5.17 17.19 -4.83
C ASP A 67 5.98 15.92 -4.48
N TYR A 68 5.29 14.84 -4.09
CA TYR A 68 5.92 13.59 -3.66
C TYR A 68 5.68 12.41 -4.62
N VAL A 69 5.33 12.71 -5.87
CA VAL A 69 5.10 11.70 -6.94
C VAL A 69 6.26 10.72 -7.08
N LYS A 70 7.51 11.18 -6.90
CA LYS A 70 8.68 10.30 -6.95
C LYS A 70 8.60 9.18 -5.90
N ASN A 71 8.26 9.52 -4.67
CA ASN A 71 8.15 8.55 -3.58
C ASN A 71 6.96 7.60 -3.82
N MET A 72 5.87 8.12 -4.40
CA MET A 72 4.73 7.30 -4.79
C MET A 72 5.07 6.31 -5.92
N ILE A 73 5.86 6.72 -6.93
CA ILE A 73 6.30 5.83 -8.01
C ILE A 73 7.15 4.69 -7.45
N THR A 74 8.08 5.00 -6.56
CA THR A 74 8.95 3.99 -5.94
C THR A 74 8.13 2.96 -5.13
N GLY A 75 7.17 3.42 -4.34
CA GLY A 75 6.25 2.54 -3.62
C GLY A 75 5.36 1.72 -4.55
N ALA A 76 4.71 2.36 -5.52
CA ALA A 76 3.77 1.71 -6.43
C ALA A 76 4.43 0.65 -7.33
N ALA A 77 5.70 0.82 -7.71
CA ALA A 77 6.42 -0.15 -8.54
C ALA A 77 6.63 -1.52 -7.85
N GLN A 78 6.45 -1.58 -6.54
CA GLN A 78 6.62 -2.81 -5.75
C GLN A 78 5.30 -3.55 -5.49
N MET A 79 4.16 -2.99 -5.89
CA MET A 79 2.85 -3.49 -5.48
C MET A 79 2.38 -4.66 -6.33
N ASP A 80 1.84 -5.68 -5.67
CA ASP A 80 1.11 -6.79 -6.30
C ASP A 80 -0.39 -6.48 -6.43
N GLY A 81 -0.85 -5.38 -5.85
CA GLY A 81 -2.19 -4.84 -5.93
C GLY A 81 -2.29 -3.49 -5.23
N ALA A 82 -3.41 -2.81 -5.33
CA ALA A 82 -3.62 -1.51 -4.70
C ALA A 82 -5.00 -1.35 -4.08
N ILE A 83 -5.09 -0.55 -3.03
CA ILE A 83 -6.35 -0.02 -2.51
C ILE A 83 -6.41 1.46 -2.92
N LEU A 84 -7.35 1.81 -3.78
CA LEU A 84 -7.63 3.19 -4.14
C LEU A 84 -8.60 3.79 -3.14
N VAL A 85 -8.14 4.73 -2.35
CA VAL A 85 -8.98 5.42 -1.36
C VAL A 85 -9.52 6.71 -1.96
N VAL A 86 -10.84 6.83 -2.03
CA VAL A 86 -11.55 8.02 -2.54
C VAL A 86 -12.52 8.51 -1.47
N SER A 87 -12.55 9.83 -1.23
CA SER A 87 -13.54 10.42 -0.33
C SER A 87 -14.91 10.44 -1.00
N ALA A 88 -15.92 9.91 -0.35
CA ALA A 88 -17.29 9.95 -0.83
C ALA A 88 -17.87 11.40 -0.84
N ALA A 89 -17.37 12.25 0.07
CA ALA A 89 -17.81 13.65 0.15
C ALA A 89 -17.22 14.54 -0.95
N ASP A 90 -16.00 14.22 -1.42
CA ASP A 90 -15.27 15.06 -2.39
C ASP A 90 -15.30 14.47 -3.81
N GLY A 91 -15.54 13.17 -3.94
CA GLY A 91 -15.43 12.43 -5.19
C GLY A 91 -13.99 12.30 -5.71
N PRO A 92 -13.81 11.82 -6.95
CA PRO A 92 -12.49 11.69 -7.56
C PRO A 92 -11.91 13.06 -7.91
N MET A 93 -10.78 13.39 -7.28
CA MET A 93 -10.04 14.63 -7.46
C MET A 93 -8.93 14.50 -8.53
N PRO A 94 -8.31 15.62 -8.99
CA PRO A 94 -7.21 15.54 -9.96
C PRO A 94 -6.10 14.56 -9.56
N GLN A 95 -5.71 14.54 -8.29
CA GLN A 95 -4.70 13.60 -7.78
C GLN A 95 -5.17 12.12 -7.86
N THR A 96 -6.47 11.86 -7.76
CA THR A 96 -7.01 10.51 -7.94
C THR A 96 -6.71 10.00 -9.35
N ARG A 97 -6.86 10.86 -10.37
CA ARG A 97 -6.52 10.56 -11.76
C ARG A 97 -5.03 10.27 -11.94
N GLU A 98 -4.19 11.09 -11.32
CA GLU A 98 -2.73 10.92 -11.34
C GLU A 98 -2.31 9.59 -10.70
N HIS A 99 -2.92 9.21 -9.57
CA HIS A 99 -2.64 7.95 -8.88
C HIS A 99 -3.04 6.73 -9.71
N ILE A 100 -4.20 6.77 -10.35
CA ILE A 100 -4.66 5.68 -11.24
C ILE A 100 -3.74 5.55 -12.45
N LEU A 101 -3.39 6.68 -13.07
CA LEU A 101 -2.46 6.71 -14.20
C LEU A 101 -1.10 6.11 -13.81
N LEU A 102 -0.56 6.50 -12.66
CA LEU A 102 0.72 5.97 -12.17
C LEU A 102 0.64 4.48 -11.86
N ALA A 103 -0.41 4.03 -11.19
CA ALA A 103 -0.64 2.62 -10.94
C ALA A 103 -0.65 1.81 -12.25
N ARG A 104 -1.27 2.35 -13.29
CA ARG A 104 -1.28 1.73 -14.62
C ARG A 104 0.12 1.69 -15.25
N GLN A 105 0.86 2.80 -15.18
CA GLN A 105 2.21 2.91 -15.77
C GLN A 105 3.22 1.99 -15.09
N VAL A 106 3.16 1.84 -13.78
CA VAL A 106 4.06 0.94 -13.04
C VAL A 106 3.60 -0.52 -13.07
N GLY A 107 2.44 -0.81 -13.66
CA GLY A 107 1.97 -2.17 -13.89
C GLY A 107 1.30 -2.82 -12.69
N VAL A 108 0.64 -2.06 -11.81
CA VAL A 108 -0.20 -2.63 -10.75
C VAL A 108 -1.27 -3.53 -11.36
N PRO A 109 -1.31 -4.84 -11.05
CA PRO A 109 -2.14 -5.79 -11.78
C PRO A 109 -3.63 -5.71 -11.44
N ALA A 110 -3.97 -5.38 -10.21
CA ALA A 110 -5.35 -5.32 -9.71
C ALA A 110 -5.52 -4.24 -8.64
N MET A 111 -6.75 -3.76 -8.49
CA MET A 111 -7.08 -2.67 -7.59
C MET A 111 -8.44 -2.91 -6.94
N VAL A 112 -8.59 -2.53 -5.67
CA VAL A 112 -9.85 -2.48 -4.94
C VAL A 112 -10.11 -1.03 -4.55
N VAL A 113 -11.36 -0.57 -4.57
CA VAL A 113 -11.71 0.80 -4.18
C VAL A 113 -12.28 0.82 -2.78
N PHE A 114 -11.79 1.73 -1.95
CA PHE A 114 -12.41 2.10 -0.69
C PHE A 114 -12.99 3.50 -0.78
N LEU A 115 -14.33 3.58 -0.82
CA LEU A 115 -15.07 4.82 -0.79
C LEU A 115 -15.20 5.27 0.67
N ASN A 116 -14.27 6.13 1.09
CA ASN A 116 -14.11 6.56 2.47
C ASN A 116 -14.97 7.78 2.81
N LYS A 117 -15.16 8.06 4.10
CA LYS A 117 -15.89 9.20 4.65
C LYS A 117 -17.40 9.19 4.31
N VAL A 118 -18.00 8.01 4.17
CA VAL A 118 -19.44 7.92 3.90
C VAL A 118 -20.29 8.45 5.05
N ASP A 119 -19.73 8.53 6.26
CA ASP A 119 -20.35 9.17 7.43
C ASP A 119 -20.58 10.69 7.28
N MET A 120 -19.99 11.30 6.26
CA MET A 120 -20.17 12.72 5.91
C MET A 120 -21.21 12.94 4.81
N VAL A 121 -21.80 11.87 4.28
CA VAL A 121 -22.74 11.93 3.14
C VAL A 121 -24.05 11.28 3.57
N ASP A 122 -25.11 12.10 3.64
CA ASP A 122 -26.45 11.64 4.03
C ASP A 122 -27.31 11.20 2.84
N ASP A 123 -26.82 11.39 1.60
CA ASP A 123 -27.53 11.15 0.36
C ASP A 123 -26.97 9.90 -0.34
N GLU A 124 -27.78 8.82 -0.41
CA GLU A 124 -27.43 7.58 -1.07
C GLU A 124 -27.24 7.75 -2.59
N GLU A 125 -28.00 8.66 -3.24
CA GLU A 125 -27.88 8.93 -4.68
C GLU A 125 -26.51 9.57 -4.98
N LEU A 126 -25.98 10.38 -4.05
CA LEU A 126 -24.66 10.97 -4.17
C LEU A 126 -23.55 9.89 -4.06
N LEU A 127 -23.72 8.92 -3.16
CA LEU A 127 -22.78 7.81 -3.03
C LEU A 127 -22.72 6.97 -4.31
N GLU A 128 -23.89 6.65 -4.90
CA GLU A 128 -23.98 5.91 -6.16
C GLU A 128 -23.33 6.71 -7.31
N LEU A 129 -23.53 8.02 -7.36
CA LEU A 129 -22.92 8.88 -8.37
C LEU A 129 -21.40 8.88 -8.26
N VAL A 130 -20.86 9.04 -7.06
CA VAL A 130 -19.41 9.04 -6.85
C VAL A 130 -18.81 7.67 -7.18
N GLU A 131 -19.48 6.58 -6.83
CA GLU A 131 -19.05 5.23 -7.23
C GLU A 131 -18.99 5.09 -8.75
N MET A 132 -20.02 5.55 -9.45
CA MET A 132 -20.09 5.52 -10.91
C MET A 132 -18.96 6.33 -11.55
N GLU A 133 -18.69 7.54 -11.05
CA GLU A 133 -17.57 8.38 -11.53
C GLU A 133 -16.21 7.69 -11.33
N VAL A 134 -16.01 7.00 -10.20
CA VAL A 134 -14.76 6.25 -9.93
C VAL A 134 -14.63 5.08 -10.89
N ARG A 135 -15.70 4.33 -11.16
CA ARG A 135 -15.72 3.22 -12.12
C ARG A 135 -15.43 3.67 -13.54
N GLU A 136 -16.05 4.76 -14.00
CA GLU A 136 -15.78 5.37 -15.31
C GLU A 136 -14.33 5.83 -15.41
N LEU A 137 -13.82 6.45 -14.35
CA LEU A 137 -12.44 6.90 -14.29
C LEU A 137 -11.45 5.72 -14.40
N LEU A 138 -11.67 4.65 -13.65
CA LEU A 138 -10.86 3.42 -13.73
C LEU A 138 -10.89 2.82 -15.12
N SER A 139 -12.08 2.73 -15.75
CA SER A 139 -12.25 2.23 -17.10
C SER A 139 -11.50 3.09 -18.13
N SER A 140 -11.46 4.41 -17.96
CA SER A 140 -10.73 5.33 -18.83
C SER A 140 -9.20 5.12 -18.80
N TYR A 141 -8.68 4.51 -17.75
CA TYR A 141 -7.26 4.13 -17.60
C TYR A 141 -7.02 2.62 -17.80
N GLU A 142 -7.94 1.95 -18.48
CA GLU A 142 -7.84 0.52 -18.84
C GLU A 142 -7.80 -0.44 -17.62
N PHE A 143 -8.38 -0.06 -16.49
CA PHE A 143 -8.75 -0.98 -15.44
C PHE A 143 -10.19 -1.48 -15.67
N PRO A 144 -10.56 -2.70 -15.25
CA PRO A 144 -11.92 -3.22 -15.41
C PRO A 144 -12.88 -2.58 -14.40
N GLY A 145 -13.20 -1.28 -14.58
CA GLY A 145 -13.93 -0.48 -13.61
C GLY A 145 -15.28 -1.06 -13.17
N ASP A 146 -15.98 -1.78 -14.05
CA ASP A 146 -17.26 -2.43 -13.73
C ASP A 146 -17.10 -3.64 -12.79
N ASP A 147 -15.98 -4.35 -12.89
CA ASP A 147 -15.71 -5.58 -12.13
C ASP A 147 -14.94 -5.31 -10.82
N ILE A 148 -14.37 -4.12 -10.66
CA ILE A 148 -13.57 -3.77 -9.48
C ILE A 148 -14.47 -3.68 -8.24
N PRO A 149 -14.12 -4.38 -7.14
CA PRO A 149 -14.83 -4.24 -5.88
C PRO A 149 -14.74 -2.81 -5.33
N VAL A 150 -15.89 -2.26 -4.95
CA VAL A 150 -15.99 -0.98 -4.25
C VAL A 150 -16.61 -1.23 -2.89
N VAL A 151 -15.89 -0.87 -1.84
CA VAL A 151 -16.37 -0.96 -0.46
C VAL A 151 -16.54 0.45 0.10
N ALA A 152 -17.73 0.77 0.55
CA ALA A 152 -18.06 2.06 1.13
C ALA A 152 -18.00 2.00 2.66
N GLY A 153 -17.28 2.94 3.30
CA GLY A 153 -17.09 2.96 4.74
C GLY A 153 -16.51 4.25 5.28
N SER A 154 -16.20 4.27 6.57
CA SER A 154 -15.49 5.36 7.23
C SER A 154 -14.33 4.82 8.05
N ALA A 155 -13.12 5.10 7.61
CA ALA A 155 -11.92 4.70 8.33
C ALA A 155 -11.82 5.37 9.71
N LEU A 156 -12.26 6.63 9.82
CA LEU A 156 -12.26 7.35 11.10
C LEU A 156 -13.20 6.69 12.10
N ARG A 157 -14.45 6.39 11.70
CA ARG A 157 -15.42 5.73 12.57
C ARG A 157 -14.97 4.34 13.00
N ALA A 158 -14.34 3.59 12.10
CA ALA A 158 -13.72 2.31 12.44
C ALA A 158 -12.59 2.47 13.47
N LEU A 159 -11.75 3.52 13.35
CA LEU A 159 -10.74 3.86 14.35
C LEU A 159 -11.34 4.28 15.69
N GLU A 160 -12.50 4.91 15.71
CA GLU A 160 -13.25 5.26 16.93
C GLU A 160 -13.92 4.03 17.57
N GLY A 161 -13.95 2.89 16.90
CA GLY A 161 -14.49 1.64 17.40
C GLY A 161 -15.98 1.44 17.10
N ASP A 162 -16.50 2.07 16.05
CA ASP A 162 -17.86 1.83 15.57
C ASP A 162 -17.93 0.46 14.87
N PRO A 163 -18.71 -0.51 15.43
CA PRO A 163 -18.72 -1.87 14.90
C PRO A 163 -19.22 -1.99 13.46
N ALA A 164 -20.11 -1.07 13.02
CA ALA A 164 -20.62 -1.08 11.67
C ALA A 164 -19.53 -0.73 10.66
N TYR A 165 -18.67 0.21 10.99
CA TYR A 165 -17.54 0.62 10.14
C TYR A 165 -16.32 -0.29 10.30
N GLU A 166 -16.11 -0.91 11.47
CA GLU A 166 -15.11 -1.98 11.59
C GLU A 166 -15.46 -3.17 10.68
N ALA A 167 -16.76 -3.52 10.56
CA ALA A 167 -17.20 -4.53 9.61
C ALA A 167 -16.90 -4.15 8.15
N LYS A 168 -16.96 -2.85 7.80
CA LYS A 168 -16.60 -2.38 6.45
C LYS A 168 -15.11 -2.48 6.16
N ILE A 169 -14.24 -2.30 7.15
CA ILE A 169 -12.81 -2.56 6.99
C ILE A 169 -12.56 -4.06 6.76
N LEU A 170 -13.28 -4.94 7.44
CA LEU A 170 -13.17 -6.38 7.19
C LEU A 170 -13.69 -6.78 5.81
N GLU A 171 -14.78 -6.16 5.36
CA GLU A 171 -15.30 -6.33 3.99
C GLU A 171 -14.26 -5.87 2.94
N LEU A 172 -13.58 -4.74 3.19
CA LEU A 172 -12.49 -4.29 2.35
C LEU A 172 -11.36 -5.32 2.27
N MET A 173 -10.95 -5.87 3.41
CA MET A 173 -9.88 -6.87 3.43
C MET A 173 -10.30 -8.19 2.76
N ALA A 174 -11.56 -8.60 2.91
CA ALA A 174 -12.10 -9.74 2.19
C ALA A 174 -12.11 -9.51 0.66
N ALA A 175 -12.48 -8.32 0.21
CA ALA A 175 -12.41 -7.94 -1.20
C ALA A 175 -10.96 -7.95 -1.73
N VAL A 176 -10.00 -7.49 -0.92
CA VAL A 176 -8.57 -7.56 -1.26
C VAL A 176 -8.09 -9.02 -1.37
N ASP A 177 -8.48 -9.88 -0.41
CA ASP A 177 -8.13 -11.30 -0.41
C ASP A 177 -8.67 -12.03 -1.65
N GLU A 178 -9.89 -11.70 -2.07
CA GLU A 178 -10.57 -12.37 -3.19
C GLU A 178 -10.12 -11.83 -4.54
N TYR A 179 -10.05 -10.51 -4.69
CA TYR A 179 -9.89 -9.87 -6.00
C TYR A 179 -8.44 -9.68 -6.42
N ILE A 180 -7.53 -9.37 -5.50
CA ILE A 180 -6.13 -9.17 -5.83
C ILE A 180 -5.45 -10.55 -5.97
N PRO A 181 -4.86 -10.87 -7.16
CA PRO A 181 -4.26 -12.17 -7.37
C PRO A 181 -3.04 -12.39 -6.47
N VAL A 182 -2.82 -13.63 -6.04
CA VAL A 182 -1.55 -13.99 -5.40
C VAL A 182 -0.46 -13.95 -6.46
N PRO A 183 0.62 -13.18 -6.25
CA PRO A 183 1.68 -13.08 -7.24
C PRO A 183 2.43 -14.39 -7.39
N GLU A 184 2.68 -14.81 -8.63
CA GLU A 184 3.56 -15.94 -8.91
C GLU A 184 5.01 -15.54 -8.66
N ARG A 185 5.67 -16.20 -7.73
CA ARG A 185 7.08 -15.96 -7.40
C ARG A 185 7.98 -16.96 -8.15
N ALA A 186 8.87 -16.47 -9.00
CA ALA A 186 9.84 -17.28 -9.73
C ALA A 186 11.00 -17.73 -8.81
N THR A 187 10.68 -18.60 -7.85
CA THR A 187 11.63 -19.07 -6.79
C THR A 187 12.72 -20.01 -7.30
N ASP A 188 12.53 -20.58 -8.48
CA ASP A 188 13.47 -21.47 -9.19
C ASP A 188 14.59 -20.73 -9.94
N LYS A 189 14.45 -19.40 -10.09
CA LYS A 189 15.43 -18.55 -10.77
C LYS A 189 16.54 -18.07 -9.82
N PRO A 190 17.69 -17.62 -10.34
CA PRO A 190 18.70 -16.97 -9.52
C PRO A 190 18.11 -15.77 -8.77
N PHE A 191 18.54 -15.61 -7.51
CA PHE A 191 18.14 -14.48 -6.68
C PHE A 191 18.42 -13.14 -7.37
N LEU A 192 17.45 -12.23 -7.31
CA LEU A 192 17.57 -10.88 -7.77
C LEU A 192 16.74 -9.94 -6.86
N MET A 193 17.42 -8.94 -6.33
CA MET A 193 16.81 -7.87 -5.54
C MET A 193 17.39 -6.53 -6.01
N PRO A 194 16.60 -5.67 -6.69
CA PRO A 194 16.96 -4.29 -6.92
C PRO A 194 17.14 -3.58 -5.57
N VAL A 195 18.26 -2.89 -5.40
CA VAL A 195 18.55 -2.14 -4.17
C VAL A 195 17.87 -0.77 -4.27
N GLU A 196 17.04 -0.45 -3.28
CA GLU A 196 16.27 0.79 -3.20
C GLU A 196 16.92 1.79 -2.26
N ASP A 197 17.39 1.30 -1.10
CA ASP A 197 18.08 2.11 -0.12
C ASP A 197 19.23 1.33 0.53
N VAL A 198 20.20 2.07 1.03
CA VAL A 198 21.39 1.53 1.70
C VAL A 198 21.72 2.36 2.93
N PHE A 199 21.81 1.71 4.07
CA PHE A 199 22.20 2.37 5.32
C PHE A 199 23.13 1.49 6.15
N THR A 200 23.78 2.07 7.13
CA THR A 200 24.69 1.36 8.01
C THR A 200 24.13 1.31 9.42
N ILE A 201 24.05 0.11 9.98
CA ILE A 201 23.66 -0.10 11.38
C ILE A 201 24.92 -0.42 12.19
N THR A 202 25.16 0.34 13.26
CA THR A 202 26.28 0.10 14.16
C THR A 202 26.21 -1.33 14.73
N GLY A 203 27.24 -2.11 14.53
CA GLY A 203 27.34 -3.51 14.99
C GLY A 203 26.72 -4.56 14.04
N ARG A 204 25.98 -4.13 13.02
CA ARG A 204 25.41 -5.05 11.98
C ARG A 204 26.02 -4.88 10.60
N GLY A 205 26.62 -3.71 10.33
CA GLY A 205 27.24 -3.40 9.03
C GLY A 205 26.31 -2.72 8.05
N THR A 206 26.55 -2.89 6.77
CA THR A 206 25.75 -2.31 5.70
C THR A 206 24.48 -3.13 5.49
N VAL A 207 23.34 -2.45 5.46
CA VAL A 207 22.02 -3.01 5.17
C VAL A 207 21.54 -2.44 3.85
N ALA A 208 21.11 -3.30 2.94
CA ALA A 208 20.46 -2.94 1.69
C ALA A 208 18.99 -3.36 1.77
N THR A 209 18.09 -2.48 1.39
CA THR A 209 16.67 -2.76 1.29
C THR A 209 16.23 -2.85 -0.17
N GLY A 210 15.17 -3.60 -0.43
CA GLY A 210 14.59 -3.76 -1.74
C GLY A 210 13.60 -4.92 -1.79
N ARG A 211 12.84 -5.00 -2.87
CA ARG A 211 11.95 -6.12 -3.12
C ARG A 211 12.70 -7.27 -3.78
N VAL A 212 12.53 -8.49 -3.29
CA VAL A 212 13.01 -9.68 -3.98
C VAL A 212 12.14 -9.96 -5.21
N GLU A 213 12.68 -9.72 -6.39
CA GLU A 213 11.97 -9.91 -7.66
C GLU A 213 11.87 -11.39 -8.07
N ARG A 214 12.89 -12.17 -7.76
CA ARG A 214 12.95 -13.60 -8.08
C ARG A 214 14.00 -14.32 -7.28
N GLY A 215 13.90 -15.64 -7.26
CA GLY A 215 14.81 -16.52 -6.56
C GLY A 215 14.54 -16.58 -5.07
N GLN A 216 15.47 -17.18 -4.36
CA GLN A 216 15.46 -17.30 -2.90
C GLN A 216 16.82 -16.87 -2.36
N LEU A 217 16.85 -16.36 -1.15
CA LEU A 217 18.06 -15.97 -0.45
C LEU A 217 18.04 -16.54 0.97
N ARG A 218 19.17 -17.06 1.42
CA ARG A 218 19.35 -17.55 2.79
C ARG A 218 20.52 -16.84 3.45
N THR A 219 20.48 -16.78 4.76
CA THR A 219 21.62 -16.32 5.55
C THR A 219 22.85 -17.18 5.27
N SER A 220 24.01 -16.55 5.19
CA SER A 220 25.30 -17.13 4.86
C SER A 220 25.49 -17.50 3.36
N GLU A 221 24.56 -17.15 2.49
CA GLU A 221 24.79 -17.26 1.04
C GLU A 221 25.61 -16.09 0.51
N GLU A 222 26.44 -16.36 -0.51
CA GLU A 222 27.19 -15.34 -1.24
C GLU A 222 26.28 -14.70 -2.30
N VAL A 223 26.29 -13.38 -2.36
CA VAL A 223 25.61 -12.60 -3.39
C VAL A 223 26.59 -11.73 -4.15
N GLU A 224 26.27 -11.46 -5.41
CA GLU A 224 27.01 -10.57 -6.29
C GLU A 224 26.28 -9.21 -6.33
N ILE A 225 27.02 -8.14 -6.03
CA ILE A 225 26.52 -6.77 -6.14
C ILE A 225 26.84 -6.25 -7.53
N ILE A 226 25.81 -5.96 -8.29
CA ILE A 226 25.91 -5.44 -9.66
C ILE A 226 25.52 -3.95 -9.61
N GLY A 227 26.39 -3.08 -10.10
CA GLY A 227 26.15 -1.64 -10.14
C GLY A 227 26.52 -1.04 -11.50
N LEU A 228 26.67 0.27 -11.53
CA LEU A 228 27.08 1.02 -12.72
C LEU A 228 28.56 0.87 -13.05
N THR A 229 29.36 0.26 -12.17
CA THR A 229 30.78 -0.03 -12.39
C THR A 229 30.95 -1.41 -13.01
N GLU A 230 32.00 -1.61 -13.82
CA GLU A 230 32.31 -2.91 -14.42
C GLU A 230 32.76 -3.94 -13.37
N GLU A 231 33.24 -3.49 -12.22
CA GLU A 231 33.66 -4.36 -11.13
C GLU A 231 32.44 -4.90 -10.37
N ARG A 232 32.34 -6.23 -10.30
CA ARG A 232 31.34 -6.93 -9.53
C ARG A 232 31.89 -7.25 -8.15
N ALA A 233 31.24 -6.74 -7.12
CA ALA A 233 31.59 -7.06 -5.75
C ALA A 233 30.83 -8.29 -5.26
N LYS A 234 31.48 -9.15 -4.48
CA LYS A 234 30.83 -10.28 -3.82
C LYS A 234 30.83 -10.07 -2.31
N THR A 235 29.75 -10.45 -1.68
CA THR A 235 29.60 -10.38 -0.23
C THR A 235 28.74 -11.53 0.28
N VAL A 236 28.82 -11.79 1.58
CA VAL A 236 28.01 -12.83 2.24
C VAL A 236 26.89 -12.14 3.02
N VAL A 237 25.68 -12.65 2.87
CA VAL A 237 24.49 -12.18 3.59
C VAL A 237 24.56 -12.67 5.04
N THR A 238 24.70 -11.77 5.99
CA THR A 238 24.82 -12.08 7.41
C THR A 238 23.50 -12.11 8.17
N GLY A 239 22.46 -11.45 7.64
CA GLY A 239 21.13 -11.42 8.21
C GLY A 239 20.08 -11.03 7.17
N ILE A 240 18.87 -11.46 7.37
CA ILE A 240 17.70 -11.14 6.54
C ILE A 240 16.58 -10.76 7.49
N GLU A 241 15.97 -9.60 7.24
CA GLU A 241 14.74 -9.15 7.88
C GLU A 241 13.70 -8.99 6.77
N MET A 242 12.50 -9.49 6.99
CA MET A 242 11.39 -9.39 6.02
C MET A 242 10.23 -8.66 6.68
N PHE A 243 9.46 -7.96 5.89
CA PHE A 243 8.15 -7.47 6.23
C PHE A 243 7.08 -8.48 5.82
#